data_9b730622a596a5482778476d276211f8
#
_entry.id   9b730622a596a5482778476d276211f8
#
_cell.length_a   1.000
_cell.length_b   1.000
_cell.length_c   1.000
_cell.angle_alpha   90.00
_cell.angle_beta   90.00
_cell.angle_gamma   90.00
#
_symmetry.space_group_name_H-M   'P 1'
#
loop_
_entity.id
_entity.type
_entity.pdbx_description
1 polymer ?
#
loop_
_entity_poly.entity_id
_entity_poly.type
_entity_poly.pdbx_seq_one_letter_code
_entity_poly.pdbx_strand_id
1 'polypeptide(L)'
;MSVSSTPTRLPNPYRPEGEIVSARLLALESALDWAAAARVAAPWVQAVRDNPPPFWAMESLLKEYPISSAEGLALMRLAEALLRVPDAETAIALTADQLGRADFDGSGDKVLARLSSTAIAMSKHFLPGAAEGSGILGKLGAKTVVAATLRAVQLLGRQFVLGQTMAEAMKEADVARKKAHVCFSYDMLGEGARTDKDALRYLQSYADAIEFIAARANKTGTLGENDGISIKLSALYPRYEDAHRMAVLDTLVPRVWTLCQAAAAANINLTIDAEEVDRLELSLEVLEALLVRVQVHCPQWTGLGLAMQAYQTRALELIEHLTALARKYQVKLMCRLVKGAYWDGEIKRAQELGLPHYPVFTHKHHTDVSYLACARALLAVPDAIFPQFAGHNAGTIAAILQMAAKTGAPFELQRLHGMGEGVFREVLKNPLIRCRVYAPVGAHRDLLAYLVRRLLENGANSSFVHQPVSYTHLR
;
A
#
# COMPACT_ATOMS: atom_id res chain seq x y z
N MET A 1 44.36 6.05 -6.80
CA MET A 1 43.37 5.12 -7.37
C MET A 1 42.59 4.51 -6.21
N SER A 2 41.42 5.02 -5.88
CA SER A 2 40.56 4.42 -4.86
C SER A 2 39.90 3.19 -5.49
N VAL A 3 40.20 2.03 -4.96
CA VAL A 3 39.49 0.79 -5.30
C VAL A 3 38.04 1.01 -4.86
N SER A 4 37.14 1.26 -5.81
CA SER A 4 35.71 1.28 -5.58
C SER A 4 35.34 -0.14 -5.13
N SER A 5 35.21 -0.37 -3.83
CA SER A 5 34.65 -1.59 -3.31
C SER A 5 33.22 -1.70 -3.86
N THR A 6 32.96 -2.75 -4.65
CA THR A 6 31.62 -3.08 -5.07
C THR A 6 30.76 -3.23 -3.79
N PRO A 7 29.63 -2.51 -3.66
CA PRO A 7 28.80 -2.65 -2.47
C PRO A 7 28.41 -4.12 -2.27
N THR A 8 28.45 -4.57 -1.02
CA THR A 8 28.02 -5.92 -0.67
C THR A 8 26.53 -6.03 -0.97
N ARG A 9 26.16 -6.73 -2.02
CA ARG A 9 24.77 -6.95 -2.40
C ARG A 9 24.11 -7.98 -1.47
N LEU A 10 22.80 -7.87 -1.34
CA LEU A 10 21.99 -8.89 -0.67
C LEU A 10 22.15 -10.24 -1.39
N PRO A 11 21.83 -11.38 -0.75
CA PRO A 11 21.85 -12.69 -1.41
C PRO A 11 20.98 -12.71 -2.68
N ASN A 12 21.27 -13.64 -3.58
CA ASN A 12 20.49 -13.85 -4.80
C ASN A 12 18.99 -13.99 -4.48
N PRO A 13 18.07 -13.19 -5.07
CA PRO A 13 16.64 -13.30 -4.82
C PRO A 13 16.02 -14.58 -5.41
N TYR A 14 16.63 -15.18 -6.45
CA TYR A 14 16.12 -16.37 -7.13
C TYR A 14 16.62 -17.63 -6.42
N ARG A 15 15.94 -18.02 -5.35
CA ARG A 15 16.30 -19.14 -4.46
C ARG A 15 15.14 -20.12 -4.30
N PRO A 16 15.41 -21.41 -3.98
CA PRO A 16 14.35 -22.38 -3.68
C PRO A 16 13.44 -21.90 -2.55
N GLU A 17 12.16 -21.75 -2.86
CA GLU A 17 11.17 -21.19 -1.93
C GLU A 17 10.96 -22.04 -0.68
N GLY A 18 10.91 -23.38 -0.84
CA GLY A 18 10.64 -24.32 0.24
C GLY A 18 11.66 -24.28 1.38
N GLU A 19 12.95 -24.13 1.05
CA GLU A 19 14.03 -24.04 2.04
C GLU A 19 13.89 -22.78 2.89
N ILE A 20 13.57 -21.65 2.24
CA ILE A 20 13.39 -20.36 2.90
C ILE A 20 12.19 -20.38 3.84
N VAL A 21 11.07 -20.93 3.38
CA VAL A 21 9.86 -21.05 4.20
C VAL A 21 10.08 -21.95 5.40
N SER A 22 10.75 -23.09 5.21
CA SER A 22 11.09 -24.02 6.30
C SER A 22 11.93 -23.34 7.38
N ALA A 23 12.95 -22.58 6.97
CA ALA A 23 13.81 -21.84 7.90
C ALA A 23 13.01 -20.78 8.68
N ARG A 24 12.05 -20.11 8.04
CA ARG A 24 11.20 -19.10 8.67
C ARG A 24 10.17 -19.69 9.64
N LEU A 25 9.58 -20.84 9.30
CA LEU A 25 8.72 -21.59 10.21
C LEU A 25 9.47 -22.00 11.47
N LEU A 26 10.66 -22.56 11.31
CA LEU A 26 11.50 -22.93 12.47
C LEU A 26 11.85 -21.71 13.34
N ALA A 27 12.13 -20.57 12.74
CA ALA A 27 12.37 -19.32 13.46
C ALA A 27 11.14 -18.85 14.26
N LEU A 28 9.93 -19.18 13.86
CA LEU A 28 8.69 -18.78 14.53
C LEU A 28 8.24 -19.75 15.63
N GLU A 29 8.72 -20.98 15.64
CA GLU A 29 8.22 -22.08 16.49
C GLU A 29 8.19 -21.75 17.98
N SER A 30 9.22 -21.08 18.51
CA SER A 30 9.29 -20.67 19.91
C SER A 30 8.78 -19.24 20.18
N ALA A 31 8.53 -18.48 19.14
CA ALA A 31 8.21 -17.05 19.23
C ALA A 31 6.71 -16.77 19.33
N LEU A 32 5.88 -17.63 18.76
CA LEU A 32 4.45 -17.40 18.54
C LEU A 32 3.61 -18.58 19.02
N ASP A 33 2.64 -18.32 19.91
CA ASP A 33 1.54 -19.22 20.23
C ASP A 33 0.36 -18.91 19.31
N TRP A 34 0.20 -19.74 18.27
CA TRP A 34 -0.84 -19.60 17.27
C TRP A 34 -2.25 -19.66 17.86
N ALA A 35 -2.47 -20.54 18.85
CA ALA A 35 -3.76 -20.70 19.49
C ALA A 35 -4.12 -19.45 20.32
N ALA A 36 -3.15 -18.86 21.03
CA ALA A 36 -3.37 -17.63 21.76
C ALA A 36 -3.62 -16.44 20.80
N ALA A 37 -2.90 -16.32 19.71
CA ALA A 37 -3.13 -15.29 18.70
C ALA A 37 -4.53 -15.42 18.09
N ALA A 38 -4.96 -16.65 17.77
CA ALA A 38 -6.32 -16.92 17.25
C ALA A 38 -7.41 -16.52 18.27
N ARG A 39 -7.23 -16.84 19.56
CA ARG A 39 -8.18 -16.44 20.62
C ARG A 39 -8.31 -14.91 20.75
N VAL A 40 -7.22 -14.18 20.59
CA VAL A 40 -7.25 -12.70 20.60
C VAL A 40 -7.93 -12.13 19.37
N ALA A 41 -7.70 -12.71 18.19
CA ALA A 41 -8.27 -12.24 16.94
C ALA A 41 -9.78 -12.57 16.77
N ALA A 42 -10.26 -13.69 17.34
CA ALA A 42 -11.61 -14.17 17.14
C ALA A 42 -12.70 -13.15 17.52
N PRO A 43 -12.66 -12.46 18.68
CA PRO A 43 -13.62 -11.42 19.01
C PRO A 43 -13.66 -10.25 18.01
N TRP A 44 -12.51 -9.84 17.47
CA TRP A 44 -12.45 -8.78 16.48
C TRP A 44 -13.15 -9.18 15.18
N VAL A 45 -12.91 -10.42 14.77
CA VAL A 45 -13.56 -10.99 13.58
C VAL A 45 -15.07 -11.09 13.79
N GLN A 46 -15.51 -11.55 14.96
CA GLN A 46 -16.94 -11.64 15.28
C GLN A 46 -17.58 -10.25 15.29
N ALA A 47 -16.94 -9.24 15.90
CA ALA A 47 -17.45 -7.87 15.90
C ALA A 47 -17.58 -7.27 14.50
N VAL A 48 -16.67 -7.61 13.57
CA VAL A 48 -16.78 -7.19 12.15
C VAL A 48 -17.95 -7.90 11.45
N ARG A 49 -18.23 -9.16 11.78
CA ARG A 49 -19.39 -9.90 11.25
C ARG A 49 -20.72 -9.33 11.75
N ASP A 50 -20.78 -9.02 13.06
CA ASP A 50 -21.99 -8.51 13.70
C ASP A 50 -22.28 -7.05 13.27
N ASN A 51 -21.23 -6.28 13.00
CA ASN A 51 -21.31 -4.90 12.55
C ASN A 51 -20.42 -4.69 11.31
N PRO A 52 -20.82 -5.24 10.16
CA PRO A 52 -20.06 -5.06 8.94
C PRO A 52 -19.93 -3.56 8.64
N PRO A 53 -18.78 -3.10 8.15
CA PRO A 53 -18.66 -1.73 7.66
C PRO A 53 -19.76 -1.46 6.62
N PRO A 54 -20.22 -0.21 6.49
CA PRO A 54 -21.21 0.14 5.49
C PRO A 54 -20.82 -0.46 4.15
N PHE A 55 -21.79 -1.05 3.47
CA PHE A 55 -21.62 -1.74 2.22
C PHE A 55 -20.77 -0.93 1.22
N TRP A 56 -19.57 -1.44 0.95
CA TRP A 56 -18.68 -0.83 -0.01
C TRP A 56 -19.06 -1.31 -1.41
N ALA A 57 -19.35 -0.37 -2.26
CA ALA A 57 -19.77 -0.60 -3.63
C ALA A 57 -18.85 -1.56 -4.40
N MET A 58 -17.54 -1.49 -4.17
CA MET A 58 -16.56 -2.36 -4.82
C MET A 58 -16.60 -3.80 -4.32
N GLU A 59 -16.80 -4.02 -3.02
CA GLU A 59 -16.90 -5.38 -2.47
C GLU A 59 -18.08 -6.12 -3.05
N SER A 60 -19.19 -5.44 -3.29
CA SER A 60 -20.33 -6.04 -3.98
C SER A 60 -20.09 -6.30 -5.44
N LEU A 61 -19.46 -5.37 -6.13
CA LEU A 61 -19.09 -5.55 -7.53
C LEU A 61 -18.14 -6.74 -7.69
N LEU A 62 -17.14 -6.88 -6.82
CA LEU A 62 -16.18 -7.99 -6.84
C LEU A 62 -16.76 -9.32 -6.35
N LYS A 63 -17.79 -9.29 -5.49
CA LYS A 63 -18.56 -10.50 -5.13
C LYS A 63 -19.42 -10.99 -6.29
N GLU A 64 -20.06 -10.07 -6.99
CA GLU A 64 -20.95 -10.39 -8.11
C GLU A 64 -20.15 -10.73 -9.37
N TYR A 65 -19.00 -10.07 -9.57
CA TYR A 65 -18.08 -10.27 -10.69
C TYR A 65 -16.65 -10.51 -10.19
N PRO A 66 -16.30 -11.74 -9.79
CA PRO A 66 -14.95 -12.07 -9.35
C PRO A 66 -13.91 -11.69 -10.41
N ILE A 67 -12.78 -11.13 -10.01
CA ILE A 67 -11.68 -10.74 -10.94
C ILE A 67 -11.16 -11.94 -11.72
N SER A 68 -11.31 -13.15 -11.18
CA SER A 68 -11.00 -14.40 -11.87
C SER A 68 -12.00 -14.77 -12.99
N SER A 69 -13.15 -14.09 -13.07
CA SER A 69 -14.11 -14.28 -14.13
C SER A 69 -13.81 -13.38 -15.34
N ALA A 70 -14.29 -13.77 -16.53
CA ALA A 70 -14.15 -12.98 -17.74
C ALA A 70 -14.84 -11.62 -17.60
N GLU A 71 -15.98 -11.58 -16.92
CA GLU A 71 -16.79 -10.38 -16.65
C GLU A 71 -16.07 -9.45 -15.67
N GLY A 72 -15.49 -9.97 -14.58
CA GLY A 72 -14.69 -9.21 -13.63
C GLY A 72 -13.47 -8.59 -14.29
N LEU A 73 -12.77 -9.34 -15.14
CA LEU A 73 -11.63 -8.85 -15.90
C LEU A 73 -12.04 -7.77 -16.93
N ALA A 74 -13.20 -7.94 -17.60
CA ALA A 74 -13.72 -6.94 -18.54
C ALA A 74 -14.09 -5.64 -17.82
N LEU A 75 -14.72 -5.72 -16.62
CA LEU A 75 -15.04 -4.55 -15.81
C LEU A 75 -13.77 -3.83 -15.33
N MET A 76 -12.71 -4.57 -14.98
CA MET A 76 -11.44 -3.99 -14.61
C MET A 76 -10.77 -3.24 -15.76
N ARG A 77 -10.74 -3.85 -16.95
CA ARG A 77 -10.21 -3.22 -18.17
C ARG A 77 -11.01 -1.99 -18.53
N LEU A 78 -12.34 -2.06 -18.39
CA LEU A 78 -13.22 -0.92 -18.64
C LEU A 78 -12.95 0.22 -17.63
N ALA A 79 -12.81 -0.08 -16.34
CA ALA A 79 -12.49 0.91 -15.32
C ALA A 79 -11.12 1.56 -15.60
N GLU A 80 -10.12 0.75 -15.96
CA GLU A 80 -8.80 1.24 -16.36
C GLU A 80 -8.87 2.17 -17.57
N ALA A 81 -9.60 1.75 -18.60
CA ALA A 81 -9.73 2.47 -19.83
C ALA A 81 -10.48 3.81 -19.63
N LEU A 82 -11.58 3.80 -18.86
CA LEU A 82 -12.37 5.00 -18.57
C LEU A 82 -11.59 6.05 -17.75
N LEU A 83 -10.67 5.63 -16.91
CA LEU A 83 -9.80 6.55 -16.16
C LEU A 83 -8.75 7.23 -17.06
N ARG A 84 -8.43 6.65 -18.23
CA ARG A 84 -7.45 7.18 -19.19
C ARG A 84 -8.05 8.04 -20.29
N VAL A 85 -9.36 7.92 -20.50
CA VAL A 85 -10.05 8.58 -21.63
C VAL A 85 -10.37 10.03 -21.30
N PRO A 86 -9.97 11.00 -22.16
CA PRO A 86 -10.15 12.42 -21.90
C PRO A 86 -11.57 12.93 -22.17
N ASP A 87 -12.38 12.21 -22.96
CA ASP A 87 -13.69 12.66 -23.43
C ASP A 87 -14.77 11.57 -23.40
N ALA A 88 -16.02 12.01 -23.35
CA ALA A 88 -17.18 11.12 -23.22
C ALA A 88 -17.45 10.26 -24.47
N GLU A 89 -17.07 10.72 -25.67
CA GLU A 89 -17.32 10.01 -26.91
C GLU A 89 -16.41 8.79 -27.04
N THR A 90 -15.13 8.96 -26.78
CA THR A 90 -14.14 7.87 -26.69
C THR A 90 -14.49 6.89 -25.57
N ALA A 91 -14.97 7.38 -24.42
CA ALA A 91 -15.42 6.54 -23.31
C ALA A 91 -16.62 5.66 -23.72
N ILE A 92 -17.57 6.18 -24.49
CA ILE A 92 -18.73 5.44 -25.01
C ILE A 92 -18.28 4.34 -25.98
N ALA A 93 -17.44 4.71 -26.95
CA ALA A 93 -16.95 3.78 -27.95
C ALA A 93 -16.16 2.62 -27.33
N LEU A 94 -15.30 2.94 -26.35
CA LEU A 94 -14.52 1.96 -25.62
C LEU A 94 -15.38 1.04 -24.73
N THR A 95 -16.39 1.60 -24.08
CA THR A 95 -17.34 0.82 -23.27
C THR A 95 -18.11 -0.17 -24.15
N ALA A 96 -18.60 0.28 -25.30
CA ALA A 96 -19.31 -0.57 -26.26
C ALA A 96 -18.40 -1.69 -26.82
N ASP A 97 -17.14 -1.39 -27.15
CA ASP A 97 -16.18 -2.38 -27.64
C ASP A 97 -15.82 -3.44 -26.58
N GLN A 98 -15.54 -3.04 -25.35
CA GLN A 98 -15.16 -3.95 -24.27
C GLN A 98 -16.33 -4.82 -23.79
N LEU A 99 -17.54 -4.27 -23.72
CA LEU A 99 -18.74 -5.03 -23.37
C LEU A 99 -19.22 -5.92 -24.51
N GLY A 100 -19.00 -5.52 -25.78
CA GLY A 100 -19.33 -6.34 -26.94
C GLY A 100 -18.39 -7.53 -27.17
N ARG A 101 -17.18 -7.51 -26.59
CA ARG A 101 -16.20 -8.61 -26.68
C ARG A 101 -16.31 -9.61 -25.53
N ALA A 102 -16.92 -9.24 -24.42
CA ALA A 102 -17.21 -10.16 -23.34
C ALA A 102 -18.41 -11.00 -23.77
N ASP A 103 -18.23 -12.31 -23.89
CA ASP A 103 -19.27 -13.28 -24.26
C ASP A 103 -20.24 -13.44 -23.09
N PHE A 104 -21.08 -12.43 -22.91
CA PHE A 104 -22.16 -12.48 -21.93
C PHE A 104 -23.31 -13.24 -22.58
N ASP A 105 -23.33 -14.54 -22.52
CA ASP A 105 -24.39 -15.49 -22.96
C ASP A 105 -25.76 -14.81 -23.25
N GLY A 106 -25.88 -14.06 -24.35
CA GLY A 106 -27.10 -13.38 -24.79
C GLY A 106 -27.68 -12.32 -23.83
N SER A 107 -26.95 -11.87 -22.80
CA SER A 107 -27.47 -11.00 -21.74
C SER A 107 -26.77 -9.64 -21.62
N GLY A 108 -26.05 -9.18 -22.65
CA GLY A 108 -25.36 -7.88 -22.65
C GLY A 108 -26.24 -6.72 -22.17
N ASP A 109 -27.52 -6.70 -22.58
CA ASP A 109 -28.51 -5.72 -22.10
C ASP A 109 -28.83 -5.87 -20.61
N LYS A 110 -28.78 -7.08 -20.05
CA LYS A 110 -29.03 -7.33 -18.63
C LYS A 110 -27.85 -6.94 -17.76
N VAL A 111 -26.62 -7.12 -18.24
CA VAL A 111 -25.39 -6.69 -17.53
C VAL A 111 -25.30 -5.17 -17.54
N LEU A 112 -25.56 -4.52 -18.67
CA LEU A 112 -25.65 -3.06 -18.75
C LEU A 112 -26.76 -2.50 -17.84
N ALA A 113 -27.92 -3.13 -17.81
CA ALA A 113 -29.02 -2.75 -16.93
C ALA A 113 -28.69 -2.97 -15.45
N ARG A 114 -27.98 -4.04 -15.10
CA ARG A 114 -27.50 -4.30 -13.74
C ARG A 114 -26.39 -3.33 -13.32
N LEU A 115 -25.40 -3.06 -14.16
CA LEU A 115 -24.35 -2.07 -13.90
C LEU A 115 -24.95 -0.67 -13.72
N SER A 116 -25.93 -0.28 -14.53
CA SER A 116 -26.63 0.99 -14.37
C SER A 116 -27.51 1.00 -13.13
N SER A 117 -28.19 -0.08 -12.78
CA SER A 117 -28.99 -0.17 -11.54
C SER A 117 -28.12 -0.18 -10.29
N THR A 118 -26.97 -0.84 -10.32
CA THR A 118 -25.99 -0.83 -9.22
C THR A 118 -25.38 0.56 -9.08
N ALA A 119 -24.99 1.22 -10.17
CA ALA A 119 -24.47 2.59 -10.14
C ALA A 119 -25.53 3.60 -9.64
N ILE A 120 -26.80 3.41 -9.99
CA ILE A 120 -27.92 4.22 -9.52
C ILE A 120 -28.24 3.93 -8.04
N ALA A 121 -28.23 2.68 -7.61
CA ALA A 121 -28.41 2.29 -6.22
C ALA A 121 -27.30 2.87 -5.33
N MET A 122 -26.05 2.87 -5.83
CA MET A 122 -24.90 3.48 -5.19
C MET A 122 -25.03 4.99 -5.10
N SER A 123 -25.49 5.66 -6.17
CA SER A 123 -25.72 7.12 -6.15
C SER A 123 -26.82 7.52 -5.18
N LYS A 124 -27.87 6.71 -5.03
CA LYS A 124 -28.96 6.94 -4.05
C LYS A 124 -28.49 6.83 -2.59
N HIS A 125 -27.53 5.96 -2.32
CA HIS A 125 -27.01 5.79 -0.96
C HIS A 125 -26.09 6.94 -0.51
N PHE A 126 -25.48 7.65 -1.46
CA PHE A 126 -24.52 8.74 -1.20
C PHE A 126 -25.05 10.16 -1.47
N LEU A 127 -26.26 10.32 -2.01
CA LEU A 127 -26.88 11.61 -2.26
C LEU A 127 -28.26 11.69 -1.58
N PRO A 128 -28.42 12.38 -0.44
CA PRO A 128 -29.74 12.69 0.10
C PRO A 128 -30.47 13.61 -0.89
N GLY A 129 -31.54 13.11 -1.52
CA GLY A 129 -32.43 13.92 -2.35
C GLY A 129 -32.67 13.47 -3.81
N ALA A 130 -32.17 12.32 -4.26
CA ALA A 130 -32.51 11.79 -5.57
C ALA A 130 -33.84 11.02 -5.54
N ALA A 131 -34.88 11.64 -6.08
CA ALA A 131 -36.24 11.15 -6.10
C ALA A 131 -36.44 9.87 -6.92
N GLU A 132 -37.44 9.10 -6.48
CA GLU A 132 -37.93 7.86 -7.06
C GLU A 132 -38.34 7.99 -8.53
N GLY A 133 -37.92 7.04 -9.37
CA GLY A 133 -38.36 6.89 -10.75
C GLY A 133 -38.14 5.46 -11.25
N SER A 134 -39.04 4.57 -10.86
CA SER A 134 -39.18 3.23 -11.48
C SER A 134 -39.81 3.39 -12.87
N GLY A 135 -39.10 3.00 -13.92
CA GLY A 135 -39.71 2.93 -15.26
C GLY A 135 -38.88 3.52 -16.41
N ILE A 136 -37.66 4.04 -16.16
CA ILE A 136 -36.90 4.80 -17.16
C ILE A 136 -35.72 3.99 -17.76
N LEU A 137 -35.45 2.79 -17.31
CA LEU A 137 -34.28 1.97 -17.69
C LEU A 137 -34.25 1.56 -19.18
N GLY A 138 -35.38 1.53 -19.84
CA GLY A 138 -35.47 1.20 -21.28
C GLY A 138 -35.18 2.35 -22.23
N LYS A 139 -35.04 3.61 -21.77
CA LYS A 139 -34.80 4.80 -22.56
C LYS A 139 -33.51 5.55 -22.24
N LEU A 140 -32.68 5.02 -21.38
CA LEU A 140 -31.40 5.64 -21.04
C LEU A 140 -30.40 5.34 -22.14
N GLY A 141 -30.08 6.34 -22.96
CA GLY A 141 -29.09 6.23 -24.03
C GLY A 141 -27.66 5.92 -23.48
N ALA A 142 -26.78 5.40 -24.33
CA ALA A 142 -25.40 5.02 -24.01
C ALA A 142 -24.63 6.11 -23.22
N LYS A 143 -24.91 7.38 -23.49
CA LYS A 143 -24.32 8.52 -22.73
C LYS A 143 -24.60 8.48 -21.22
N THR A 144 -25.80 8.07 -20.82
CA THR A 144 -26.19 8.02 -19.40
C THR A 144 -25.54 6.84 -18.68
N VAL A 145 -25.38 5.70 -19.37
CA VAL A 145 -24.68 4.53 -18.83
C VAL A 145 -23.20 4.84 -18.60
N VAL A 146 -22.56 5.48 -19.57
CA VAL A 146 -21.16 5.90 -19.46
C VAL A 146 -20.99 6.94 -18.36
N ALA A 147 -21.86 7.92 -18.25
CA ALA A 147 -21.82 8.90 -17.18
C ALA A 147 -22.00 8.25 -15.80
N ALA A 148 -22.91 7.26 -15.68
CA ALA A 148 -23.09 6.49 -14.45
C ALA A 148 -21.86 5.64 -14.11
N THR A 149 -21.24 4.99 -15.10
CA THR A 149 -20.03 4.19 -14.91
C THR A 149 -18.83 5.06 -14.51
N LEU A 150 -18.64 6.21 -15.17
CA LEU A 150 -17.61 7.18 -14.78
C LEU A 150 -17.82 7.68 -13.35
N ARG A 151 -19.07 7.92 -12.98
CA ARG A 151 -19.41 8.33 -11.61
C ARG A 151 -19.12 7.23 -10.59
N ALA A 152 -19.43 5.97 -10.94
CA ALA A 152 -19.11 4.81 -10.09
C ALA A 152 -17.59 4.65 -9.91
N VAL A 153 -16.81 4.76 -10.99
CA VAL A 153 -15.33 4.71 -10.94
C VAL A 153 -14.77 5.86 -10.10
N GLN A 154 -15.33 7.07 -10.22
CA GLN A 154 -14.94 8.21 -9.38
C GLN A 154 -15.27 7.98 -7.90
N LEU A 155 -16.44 7.38 -7.61
CA LEU A 155 -16.82 7.03 -6.23
C LEU A 155 -15.91 5.95 -5.64
N LEU A 156 -15.56 4.95 -6.45
CA LEU A 156 -14.57 3.93 -6.07
C LEU A 156 -13.19 4.56 -5.81
N GLY A 157 -12.77 5.50 -6.66
CA GLY A 157 -11.54 6.25 -6.47
C GLY A 157 -11.52 6.99 -5.12
N ARG A 158 -12.61 7.64 -4.76
CA ARG A 158 -12.75 8.35 -3.47
C ARG A 158 -12.64 7.44 -2.25
N GLN A 159 -12.93 6.16 -2.39
CA GLN A 159 -12.79 5.21 -1.28
C GLN A 159 -11.33 5.00 -0.87
N PHE A 160 -10.40 5.04 -1.84
CA PHE A 160 -8.99 4.74 -1.62
C PHE A 160 -8.10 5.97 -1.58
N VAL A 161 -8.63 7.15 -1.94
CA VAL A 161 -7.93 8.44 -1.91
C VAL A 161 -8.53 9.30 -0.82
N LEU A 162 -7.70 9.75 0.09
CA LEU A 162 -8.13 10.57 1.22
C LEU A 162 -8.58 11.97 0.77
N GLY A 163 -7.99 12.50 -0.30
CA GLY A 163 -8.36 13.78 -0.90
C GLY A 163 -7.65 14.01 -2.24
N GLN A 164 -8.19 14.87 -3.09
CA GLN A 164 -7.54 15.26 -4.34
C GLN A 164 -6.40 16.25 -4.12
N THR A 165 -6.47 17.01 -3.03
CA THR A 165 -5.46 17.98 -2.59
C THR A 165 -5.07 17.70 -1.15
N MET A 166 -3.90 18.20 -0.71
CA MET A 166 -3.49 18.10 0.69
C MET A 166 -4.47 18.77 1.64
N ALA A 167 -5.08 19.88 1.25
CA ALA A 167 -6.07 20.58 2.07
C ALA A 167 -7.33 19.73 2.31
N GLU A 168 -7.85 19.07 1.27
CA GLU A 168 -8.96 18.12 1.38
C GLU A 168 -8.56 16.91 2.24
N ALA A 169 -7.41 16.30 1.96
CA ALA A 169 -6.92 15.13 2.69
C ALA A 169 -6.77 15.41 4.18
N MET A 170 -6.23 16.57 4.55
CA MET A 170 -6.09 16.97 5.95
C MET A 170 -7.42 17.22 6.64
N LYS A 171 -8.41 17.76 5.93
CA LYS A 171 -9.77 17.92 6.46
C LYS A 171 -10.42 16.56 6.75
N GLU A 172 -10.29 15.60 5.84
CA GLU A 172 -10.79 14.24 6.05
C GLU A 172 -10.01 13.51 7.17
N ALA A 173 -8.69 13.73 7.26
CA ALA A 173 -7.87 13.24 8.36
C ALA A 173 -8.36 13.76 9.73
N ASP A 174 -8.73 15.04 9.82
CA ASP A 174 -9.28 15.63 11.04
C ASP A 174 -10.63 14.99 11.44
N VAL A 175 -11.46 14.63 10.45
CA VAL A 175 -12.72 13.89 10.71
C VAL A 175 -12.42 12.47 11.25
N ALA A 176 -11.42 11.80 10.69
CA ALA A 176 -11.01 10.46 11.14
C ALA A 176 -10.43 10.49 12.57
N ARG A 177 -9.62 11.51 12.91
CA ARG A 177 -9.03 11.69 14.26
C ARG A 177 -10.07 11.90 15.37
N LYS A 178 -11.23 12.47 15.04
CA LYS A 178 -12.34 12.59 16.01
C LYS A 178 -12.92 11.23 16.41
N LYS A 179 -12.73 10.21 15.57
CA LYS A 179 -13.27 8.86 15.80
C LYS A 179 -12.24 7.90 16.39
N ALA A 180 -10.96 8.11 16.11
CA ALA A 180 -9.87 7.24 16.56
C ALA A 180 -8.55 8.01 16.61
N HIS A 181 -7.67 7.63 17.55
CA HIS A 181 -6.30 8.18 17.64
C HIS A 181 -5.44 7.61 16.51
N VAL A 182 -5.44 8.26 15.35
CA VAL A 182 -4.67 7.86 14.17
C VAL A 182 -3.81 9.00 13.65
N CYS A 183 -2.63 8.65 13.17
CA CYS A 183 -1.78 9.51 12.35
C CYS A 183 -1.90 9.09 10.89
N PHE A 184 -1.38 9.92 9.99
CA PHE A 184 -1.40 9.67 8.56
C PHE A 184 0.02 9.66 7.99
N SER A 185 0.24 8.83 6.98
CA SER A 185 1.37 8.91 6.07
C SER A 185 0.81 9.25 4.70
N TYR A 186 0.95 10.50 4.28
CA TYR A 186 0.41 10.95 3.00
C TYR A 186 1.29 10.43 1.86
N ASP A 187 0.68 9.90 0.82
CA ASP A 187 1.31 9.46 -0.42
C ASP A 187 0.78 10.33 -1.56
N MET A 188 1.62 11.23 -2.06
CA MET A 188 1.25 12.01 -3.23
C MET A 188 1.24 11.09 -4.44
N LEU A 189 0.06 10.87 -5.02
CA LEU A 189 -0.10 9.98 -6.17
C LEU A 189 0.82 10.42 -7.31
N GLY A 190 1.55 9.48 -7.84
CA GLY A 190 2.52 9.64 -8.91
C GLY A 190 3.73 8.75 -8.69
N GLU A 191 4.11 8.04 -9.73
CA GLU A 191 5.27 7.13 -9.76
C GLU A 191 5.80 7.02 -11.18
N GLY A 192 7.04 6.55 -11.35
CA GLY A 192 7.61 6.32 -12.66
C GLY A 192 7.67 7.59 -13.50
N ALA A 193 8.37 8.63 -13.06
CA ALA A 193 8.61 9.82 -13.87
C ALA A 193 9.18 9.43 -15.24
N ARG A 194 8.62 9.93 -16.31
CA ARG A 194 9.06 9.62 -17.69
C ARG A 194 10.11 10.61 -18.19
N THR A 195 10.06 11.82 -17.66
CA THR A 195 10.98 12.91 -18.00
C THR A 195 11.51 13.58 -16.72
N ASP A 196 12.59 14.31 -16.85
CA ASP A 196 13.11 15.11 -15.73
C ASP A 196 12.11 16.20 -15.30
N LYS A 197 11.33 16.73 -16.24
CA LYS A 197 10.23 17.65 -15.96
C LYS A 197 9.16 17.02 -15.05
N ASP A 198 8.82 15.76 -15.29
CA ASP A 198 7.88 15.03 -14.43
C ASP A 198 8.49 14.83 -13.03
N ALA A 199 9.77 14.46 -12.96
CA ALA A 199 10.47 14.24 -11.71
C ALA A 199 10.53 15.52 -10.86
N LEU A 200 10.80 16.65 -11.46
CA LEU A 200 10.80 17.95 -10.77
C LEU A 200 9.40 18.36 -10.31
N ARG A 201 8.36 18.06 -11.09
CA ARG A 201 6.96 18.28 -10.68
C ARG A 201 6.58 17.43 -9.46
N TYR A 202 6.97 16.16 -9.43
CA TYR A 202 6.73 15.29 -8.28
C TYR A 202 7.56 15.72 -7.06
N LEU A 203 8.80 16.15 -7.26
CA LEU A 203 9.63 16.70 -6.19
C LEU A 203 8.94 17.91 -5.53
N GLN A 204 8.40 18.83 -6.33
CA GLN A 204 7.65 19.98 -5.83
C GLN A 204 6.39 19.55 -5.08
N SER A 205 5.64 18.57 -5.63
CA SER A 205 4.44 18.03 -4.97
C SER A 205 4.76 17.43 -3.59
N TYR A 206 5.88 16.72 -3.45
CA TYR A 206 6.32 16.20 -2.15
C TYR A 206 6.76 17.32 -1.20
N ALA A 207 7.47 18.34 -1.71
CA ALA A 207 7.89 19.49 -0.90
C ALA A 207 6.69 20.26 -0.35
N ASP A 208 5.71 20.57 -1.21
CA ASP A 208 4.46 21.23 -0.83
C ASP A 208 3.68 20.41 0.22
N ALA A 209 3.61 19.08 0.04
CA ALA A 209 2.95 18.20 1.01
C ALA A 209 3.66 18.22 2.36
N ILE A 210 4.98 18.19 2.40
CA ILE A 210 5.77 18.31 3.63
C ILE A 210 5.48 19.64 4.33
N GLU A 211 5.39 20.74 3.59
CA GLU A 211 5.06 22.05 4.15
C GLU A 211 3.66 22.05 4.80
N PHE A 212 2.65 21.48 4.14
CA PHE A 212 1.31 21.31 4.72
C PHE A 212 1.33 20.49 6.02
N ILE A 213 2.10 19.40 6.06
CA ILE A 213 2.22 18.54 7.26
C ILE A 213 2.97 19.31 8.35
N ALA A 214 4.07 19.97 8.02
CA ALA A 214 4.92 20.73 8.93
C ALA A 214 4.17 21.85 9.65
N ALA A 215 3.21 22.48 8.97
CA ALA A 215 2.38 23.54 9.56
C ALA A 215 1.53 23.05 10.75
N ARG A 216 1.30 21.75 10.88
CA ARG A 216 0.49 21.13 11.95
C ARG A 216 1.31 20.22 12.89
N ALA A 217 2.57 19.94 12.54
CA ALA A 217 3.41 19.04 13.29
C ALA A 217 3.84 19.66 14.63
N ASN A 218 3.85 18.81 15.68
CA ASN A 218 4.44 19.17 16.95
C ASN A 218 5.96 18.95 16.88
N LYS A 219 6.71 20.03 16.73
CA LYS A 219 8.16 19.98 16.56
C LYS A 219 8.91 19.53 17.82
N THR A 220 8.28 19.64 18.99
CA THR A 220 8.86 19.25 20.29
C THR A 220 8.29 17.94 20.85
N GLY A 221 7.25 17.41 20.22
CA GLY A 221 6.61 16.17 20.58
C GLY A 221 7.34 14.92 20.06
N THR A 222 6.77 13.76 20.34
CA THR A 222 7.29 12.51 19.78
C THR A 222 6.97 12.41 18.30
N LEU A 223 7.93 11.96 17.50
CA LEU A 223 7.78 11.80 16.04
C LEU A 223 6.59 10.91 15.68
N GLY A 224 6.29 9.89 16.48
CA GLY A 224 5.15 8.99 16.26
C GLY A 224 3.77 9.65 16.43
N GLU A 225 3.67 10.85 16.98
CA GLU A 225 2.43 11.62 17.12
C GLU A 225 2.16 12.54 15.93
N ASN A 226 3.16 12.79 15.11
CA ASN A 226 3.03 13.60 13.91
C ASN A 226 2.63 12.75 12.71
N ASP A 227 1.93 13.37 11.77
CA ASP A 227 1.75 12.82 10.43
C ASP A 227 3.11 12.75 9.72
N GLY A 228 3.20 11.91 8.71
CA GLY A 228 4.39 11.74 7.89
C GLY A 228 4.05 11.71 6.41
N ILE A 229 5.05 11.43 5.61
CA ILE A 229 4.96 11.35 4.16
C ILE A 229 5.62 10.06 3.65
N SER A 230 5.06 9.51 2.58
CA SER A 230 5.67 8.43 1.79
C SER A 230 6.08 8.96 0.43
N ILE A 231 7.28 8.61 -0.01
CA ILE A 231 7.82 9.02 -1.31
C ILE A 231 8.25 7.81 -2.14
N LYS A 232 8.18 7.91 -3.45
CA LYS A 232 8.69 6.90 -4.40
C LYS A 232 9.90 7.43 -5.15
N LEU A 233 10.98 6.65 -5.16
CA LEU A 233 12.21 7.05 -5.83
C LEU A 233 12.02 7.17 -7.34
N SER A 234 11.20 6.30 -7.94
CA SER A 234 10.87 6.36 -9.37
C SER A 234 10.10 7.62 -9.78
N ALA A 235 9.44 8.29 -8.84
CA ALA A 235 8.81 9.58 -9.09
C ALA A 235 9.82 10.73 -9.18
N LEU A 236 11.00 10.56 -8.60
CA LEU A 236 11.99 11.63 -8.44
C LEU A 236 13.15 11.57 -9.45
N TYR A 237 13.22 10.48 -10.23
CA TYR A 237 14.23 10.32 -11.31
C TYR A 237 13.71 9.39 -12.42
N PRO A 238 13.73 9.83 -13.72
CA PRO A 238 13.09 9.08 -14.81
C PRO A 238 13.85 7.81 -15.26
N ARG A 239 15.10 7.66 -14.87
CA ARG A 239 15.94 6.50 -15.16
C ARG A 239 16.39 5.81 -13.88
N TYR A 240 15.45 5.57 -12.97
CA TYR A 240 15.70 4.88 -11.71
C TYR A 240 15.87 3.37 -11.91
N GLU A 241 17.05 3.01 -12.42
CA GLU A 241 17.46 1.66 -12.81
C GLU A 241 18.95 1.44 -12.50
N ASP A 242 19.34 0.21 -12.15
CA ASP A 242 20.74 -0.14 -11.82
C ASP A 242 21.72 0.18 -12.97
N ALA A 243 21.28 0.05 -14.23
CA ALA A 243 22.06 0.42 -15.41
C ALA A 243 22.50 1.89 -15.42
N HIS A 244 21.78 2.76 -14.71
CA HIS A 244 22.06 4.20 -14.59
C HIS A 244 22.54 4.60 -13.19
N ARG A 245 23.04 3.66 -12.41
CA ARG A 245 23.39 3.77 -10.99
C ARG A 245 24.13 5.06 -10.62
N MET A 246 25.20 5.41 -11.34
CA MET A 246 25.98 6.62 -11.03
C MET A 246 25.15 7.89 -11.18
N ALA A 247 24.43 8.03 -12.29
CA ALA A 247 23.54 9.18 -12.53
C ALA A 247 22.38 9.26 -11.52
N VAL A 248 21.87 8.09 -11.08
CA VAL A 248 20.88 8.01 -10.00
C VAL A 248 21.45 8.57 -8.71
N LEU A 249 22.61 8.10 -8.27
CA LEU A 249 23.22 8.56 -7.02
C LEU A 249 23.55 10.06 -7.06
N ASP A 250 24.07 10.55 -8.19
CA ASP A 250 24.45 11.96 -8.35
C ASP A 250 23.24 12.90 -8.39
N THR A 251 22.08 12.46 -8.91
CA THR A 251 20.91 13.32 -9.11
C THR A 251 19.81 13.05 -8.08
N LEU A 252 19.46 11.80 -7.85
CA LEU A 252 18.33 11.44 -7.00
C LEU A 252 18.63 11.69 -5.51
N VAL A 253 19.83 11.33 -5.04
CA VAL A 253 20.19 11.51 -3.64
C VAL A 253 20.07 12.97 -3.18
N PRO A 254 20.60 13.99 -3.92
CA PRO A 254 20.35 15.40 -3.57
C PRO A 254 18.86 15.76 -3.53
N ARG A 255 18.04 15.29 -4.49
CA ARG A 255 16.60 15.56 -4.51
C ARG A 255 15.90 15.01 -3.27
N VAL A 256 16.16 13.75 -2.93
CA VAL A 256 15.57 13.12 -1.74
C VAL A 256 16.09 13.80 -0.47
N TRP A 257 17.35 14.21 -0.45
CA TRP A 257 17.94 14.88 0.69
C TRP A 257 17.23 16.21 1.03
N THR A 258 16.81 17.00 0.03
CA THR A 258 16.04 18.23 0.29
C THR A 258 14.71 17.91 1.01
N LEU A 259 14.05 16.83 0.65
CA LEU A 259 12.83 16.38 1.33
C LEU A 259 13.13 15.90 2.75
N CYS A 260 14.23 15.15 2.95
CA CYS A 260 14.67 14.70 4.28
C CYS A 260 14.96 15.87 5.21
N GLN A 261 15.64 16.93 4.72
CA GLN A 261 15.93 18.13 5.51
C GLN A 261 14.63 18.82 5.97
N ALA A 262 13.66 18.97 5.06
CA ALA A 262 12.37 19.58 5.38
C ALA A 262 11.57 18.71 6.40
N ALA A 263 11.57 17.38 6.23
CA ALA A 263 10.93 16.47 7.14
C ALA A 263 11.59 16.47 8.54
N ALA A 264 12.93 16.49 8.59
CA ALA A 264 13.67 16.56 9.85
C ALA A 264 13.40 17.88 10.60
N ALA A 265 13.40 19.00 9.90
CA ALA A 265 13.10 20.32 10.48
C ALA A 265 11.66 20.40 11.04
N ALA A 266 10.75 19.63 10.48
CA ALA A 266 9.35 19.53 10.93
C ALA A 266 9.11 18.43 11.98
N ASN A 267 10.11 17.60 12.30
CA ASN A 267 9.97 16.44 13.16
C ASN A 267 8.89 15.44 12.69
N ILE A 268 8.89 15.13 11.39
CA ILE A 268 7.94 14.18 10.77
C ILE A 268 8.66 12.97 10.18
N ASN A 269 7.94 11.85 10.05
CA ASN A 269 8.43 10.67 9.36
C ASN A 269 8.39 10.87 7.84
N LEU A 270 9.48 10.51 7.15
CA LEU A 270 9.56 10.36 5.71
C LEU A 270 9.96 8.93 5.40
N THR A 271 9.07 8.19 4.75
CA THR A 271 9.31 6.80 4.35
C THR A 271 9.52 6.69 2.84
N ILE A 272 10.62 6.06 2.45
CA ILE A 272 10.86 5.64 1.07
C ILE A 272 10.05 4.37 0.84
N ASP A 273 9.10 4.41 -0.10
CA ASP A 273 8.28 3.24 -0.46
C ASP A 273 9.12 2.21 -1.22
N ALA A 274 8.82 0.93 -1.02
CA ALA A 274 9.39 -0.15 -1.80
C ALA A 274 8.71 -0.25 -3.17
N GLU A 275 9.52 -0.51 -4.18
CA GLU A 275 9.10 -0.70 -5.57
C GLU A 275 9.48 -2.11 -6.05
N GLU A 276 9.75 -2.32 -7.35
CA GLU A 276 10.08 -3.64 -7.90
C GLU A 276 11.39 -4.20 -7.30
N VAL A 277 11.51 -5.53 -7.32
CA VAL A 277 12.62 -6.26 -6.67
C VAL A 277 14.00 -5.87 -7.21
N ASP A 278 14.11 -5.58 -8.51
CA ASP A 278 15.36 -5.18 -9.16
C ASP A 278 15.84 -3.78 -8.76
N ARG A 279 14.96 -2.96 -8.18
CA ARG A 279 15.29 -1.62 -7.65
C ARG A 279 15.75 -1.65 -6.19
N LEU A 280 15.58 -2.78 -5.49
CA LEU A 280 15.85 -2.86 -4.06
C LEU A 280 17.29 -2.45 -3.71
N GLU A 281 18.28 -3.02 -4.37
CA GLU A 281 19.68 -2.76 -4.01
C GLU A 281 20.10 -1.32 -4.31
N LEU A 282 19.62 -0.76 -5.41
CA LEU A 282 19.82 0.66 -5.70
C LEU A 282 19.13 1.56 -4.66
N SER A 283 17.95 1.18 -4.18
CA SER A 283 17.27 1.91 -3.11
C SER A 283 18.05 1.90 -1.80
N LEU A 284 18.75 0.80 -1.50
CA LEU A 284 19.62 0.70 -0.32
C LEU A 284 20.84 1.59 -0.43
N GLU A 285 21.44 1.73 -1.63
CA GLU A 285 22.53 2.66 -1.86
C GLU A 285 22.09 4.12 -1.69
N VAL A 286 20.92 4.47 -2.20
CA VAL A 286 20.31 5.79 -1.96
C VAL A 286 20.07 6.00 -0.46
N LEU A 287 19.51 5.00 0.24
CA LEU A 287 19.28 5.08 1.67
C LEU A 287 20.59 5.27 2.44
N GLU A 288 21.64 4.49 2.13
CA GLU A 288 22.94 4.62 2.79
C GLU A 288 23.55 6.00 2.58
N ALA A 289 23.46 6.54 1.36
CA ALA A 289 23.90 7.90 1.07
C ALA A 289 23.12 8.98 1.85
N LEU A 290 21.83 8.72 2.14
CA LEU A 290 21.02 9.60 2.98
C LEU A 290 21.37 9.45 4.47
N LEU A 291 21.65 8.22 4.95
CA LEU A 291 22.09 7.98 6.33
C LEU A 291 23.36 8.74 6.68
N VAL A 292 24.35 8.76 5.77
CA VAL A 292 25.57 9.58 5.92
C VAL A 292 25.20 11.05 6.17
N ARG A 293 24.25 11.59 5.40
CA ARG A 293 23.82 12.99 5.53
C ARG A 293 23.02 13.24 6.81
N VAL A 294 22.13 12.31 7.18
CA VAL A 294 21.36 12.39 8.44
C VAL A 294 22.29 12.41 9.64
N GLN A 295 23.27 11.51 9.68
CA GLN A 295 24.27 11.44 10.75
C GLN A 295 24.98 12.78 10.95
N VAL A 296 25.32 13.47 9.86
CA VAL A 296 26.09 14.74 9.91
C VAL A 296 25.20 15.93 10.22
N HIS A 297 24.02 16.03 9.59
CA HIS A 297 23.24 17.26 9.58
C HIS A 297 22.01 17.26 10.51
N CYS A 298 21.46 16.10 10.81
CA CYS A 298 20.28 15.96 11.69
C CYS A 298 20.30 14.66 12.50
N PRO A 299 21.33 14.39 13.32
CA PRO A 299 21.53 13.11 14.01
C PRO A 299 20.43 12.77 15.02
N GLN A 300 19.66 13.75 15.46
CA GLN A 300 18.55 13.54 16.40
C GLN A 300 17.24 13.13 15.69
N TRP A 301 17.19 13.26 14.36
CA TRP A 301 16.00 12.88 13.63
C TRP A 301 15.94 11.38 13.38
N THR A 302 14.95 10.74 13.96
CA THR A 302 14.70 9.30 13.82
C THR A 302 13.56 8.97 12.83
N GLY A 303 13.21 9.93 11.96
CA GLY A 303 12.06 9.83 11.08
C GLY A 303 12.35 9.31 9.68
N LEU A 304 13.62 9.05 9.32
CA LEU A 304 13.93 8.42 8.04
C LEU A 304 13.47 6.96 8.05
N GLY A 305 12.73 6.55 7.02
CA GLY A 305 12.18 5.22 6.94
C GLY A 305 12.29 4.59 5.56
N LEU A 306 12.18 3.26 5.53
CA LEU A 306 12.09 2.45 4.32
C LEU A 306 10.94 1.45 4.45
N ALA A 307 10.15 1.30 3.39
CA ALA A 307 9.21 0.19 3.29
C ALA A 307 9.94 -1.07 2.80
N MET A 308 9.54 -2.23 3.35
CA MET A 308 10.12 -3.52 3.01
C MET A 308 9.02 -4.54 2.77
N GLN A 309 9.22 -5.41 1.79
CA GLN A 309 8.21 -6.31 1.27
C GLN A 309 8.50 -7.75 1.69
N ALA A 310 7.66 -8.30 2.59
CA ALA A 310 7.83 -9.63 3.16
C ALA A 310 7.69 -10.77 2.13
N TYR A 311 7.08 -10.52 0.98
CA TYR A 311 6.97 -11.52 -0.08
C TYR A 311 8.29 -11.81 -0.79
N GLN A 312 9.32 -10.96 -0.61
CA GLN A 312 10.64 -11.20 -1.17
C GLN A 312 11.35 -12.33 -0.43
N THR A 313 12.03 -13.20 -1.19
CA THR A 313 12.77 -14.33 -0.64
C THR A 313 13.88 -13.90 0.32
N ARG A 314 14.40 -12.69 0.18
CA ARG A 314 15.51 -12.11 0.96
C ARG A 314 15.09 -11.03 1.98
N ALA A 315 13.79 -11.06 2.40
CA ALA A 315 13.27 -10.04 3.31
C ALA A 315 13.92 -10.06 4.71
N LEU A 316 14.35 -11.22 5.22
CA LEU A 316 15.06 -11.29 6.51
C LEU A 316 16.47 -10.72 6.42
N GLU A 317 17.21 -11.06 5.37
CA GLU A 317 18.55 -10.54 5.10
C GLU A 317 18.54 -9.02 4.88
N LEU A 318 17.45 -8.50 4.34
CA LEU A 318 17.23 -7.05 4.27
C LEU A 318 17.12 -6.41 5.66
N ILE A 319 16.43 -7.05 6.62
CA ILE A 319 16.34 -6.55 7.99
C ILE A 319 17.71 -6.53 8.67
N GLU A 320 18.49 -7.57 8.48
CA GLU A 320 19.86 -7.65 9.00
C GLU A 320 20.74 -6.54 8.43
N HIS A 321 20.65 -6.31 7.11
CA HIS A 321 21.37 -5.24 6.43
C HIS A 321 20.97 -3.85 6.95
N LEU A 322 19.66 -3.56 7.04
CA LEU A 322 19.15 -2.28 7.56
C LEU A 322 19.57 -2.06 9.02
N THR A 323 19.55 -3.12 9.84
CA THR A 323 20.00 -3.06 11.23
C THR A 323 21.49 -2.73 11.32
N ALA A 324 22.32 -3.33 10.46
CA ALA A 324 23.75 -3.04 10.40
C ALA A 324 24.01 -1.59 9.94
N LEU A 325 23.28 -1.09 8.94
CA LEU A 325 23.37 0.30 8.49
C LEU A 325 22.96 1.30 9.60
N ALA A 326 21.82 1.04 10.24
CA ALA A 326 21.34 1.88 11.35
C ALA A 326 22.37 2.01 12.48
N ARG A 327 22.97 0.89 12.86
CA ARG A 327 24.03 0.87 13.89
C ARG A 327 25.34 1.53 13.43
N LYS A 328 25.75 1.26 12.17
CA LYS A 328 26.95 1.87 11.57
C LYS A 328 26.89 3.40 11.57
N TYR A 329 25.75 3.95 11.22
CA TYR A 329 25.55 5.40 11.13
C TYR A 329 24.94 6.02 12.39
N GLN A 330 24.64 5.22 13.41
CA GLN A 330 23.99 5.65 14.66
C GLN A 330 22.67 6.42 14.42
N VAL A 331 21.91 5.99 13.41
CA VAL A 331 20.62 6.56 13.02
C VAL A 331 19.55 5.50 13.19
N LYS A 332 18.54 5.79 14.01
CA LYS A 332 17.39 4.88 14.14
C LYS A 332 16.48 5.01 12.92
N LEU A 333 16.17 3.87 12.28
CA LEU A 333 15.31 3.82 11.10
C LEU A 333 13.86 3.48 11.46
N MET A 334 12.89 4.03 10.71
CA MET A 334 11.51 3.56 10.72
C MET A 334 11.31 2.56 9.58
N CYS A 335 11.01 1.28 9.89
CA CYS A 335 10.84 0.27 8.87
C CYS A 335 9.39 -0.16 8.75
N ARG A 336 8.78 0.13 7.60
CA ARG A 336 7.42 -0.28 7.26
C ARG A 336 7.43 -1.66 6.64
N LEU A 337 6.95 -2.66 7.38
CA LEU A 337 6.77 -4.01 6.86
C LEU A 337 5.41 -4.13 6.15
N VAL A 338 5.44 -4.44 4.87
CA VAL A 338 4.28 -4.75 4.04
C VAL A 338 4.38 -6.17 3.49
N LYS A 339 3.30 -6.74 2.94
CA LYS A 339 3.37 -8.05 2.25
C LYS A 339 4.08 -7.92 0.91
N GLY A 340 3.66 -7.01 0.06
CA GLY A 340 4.21 -6.70 -1.26
C GLY A 340 3.10 -6.34 -2.25
N ALA A 341 3.40 -5.47 -3.21
CA ALA A 341 2.40 -4.88 -4.09
C ALA A 341 2.62 -5.14 -5.59
N TYR A 342 3.69 -5.84 -5.97
CA TYR A 342 4.10 -6.03 -7.38
C TYR A 342 4.13 -7.51 -7.80
N TRP A 343 3.43 -8.39 -7.08
CA TRP A 343 3.53 -9.84 -7.21
C TRP A 343 3.36 -10.34 -8.64
N ASP A 344 2.30 -9.92 -9.35
CA ASP A 344 2.02 -10.37 -10.72
C ASP A 344 3.15 -9.98 -11.68
N GLY A 345 3.67 -8.75 -11.55
CA GLY A 345 4.78 -8.25 -12.36
C GLY A 345 6.07 -9.02 -12.12
N GLU A 346 6.39 -9.34 -10.86
CA GLU A 346 7.59 -10.09 -10.47
C GLU A 346 7.55 -11.54 -10.97
N ILE A 347 6.39 -12.21 -10.85
CA ILE A 347 6.20 -13.56 -11.36
C ILE A 347 6.34 -13.57 -12.88
N LYS A 348 5.62 -12.68 -13.57
CA LYS A 348 5.64 -12.59 -15.02
C LYS A 348 7.05 -12.32 -15.57
N ARG A 349 7.76 -11.38 -14.97
CA ARG A 349 9.12 -11.02 -15.36
C ARG A 349 10.09 -12.21 -15.21
N ALA A 350 10.02 -12.93 -14.09
CA ALA A 350 10.84 -14.10 -13.88
C ALA A 350 10.56 -15.21 -14.91
N GLN A 351 9.30 -15.41 -15.30
CA GLN A 351 8.90 -16.34 -16.36
C GLN A 351 9.41 -15.90 -17.74
N GLU A 352 9.27 -14.62 -18.10
CA GLU A 352 9.75 -14.07 -19.37
C GLU A 352 11.28 -14.19 -19.52
N LEU A 353 12.00 -14.07 -18.41
CA LEU A 353 13.45 -14.23 -18.36
C LEU A 353 13.92 -15.70 -18.25
N GLY A 354 13.00 -16.66 -18.13
CA GLY A 354 13.31 -18.08 -18.01
C GLY A 354 14.10 -18.43 -16.75
N LEU A 355 13.88 -17.71 -15.65
CA LEU A 355 14.61 -17.93 -14.40
C LEU A 355 14.13 -19.19 -13.68
N PRO A 356 15.04 -19.94 -13.00
CA PRO A 356 14.68 -21.19 -12.35
C PRO A 356 13.82 -21.01 -11.10
N HIS A 357 13.88 -19.86 -10.49
CA HIS A 357 13.15 -19.50 -9.26
C HIS A 357 12.61 -18.09 -9.35
N TYR A 358 11.70 -17.75 -8.44
CA TYR A 358 11.08 -16.43 -8.36
C TYR A 358 11.74 -15.59 -7.26
N PRO A 359 11.79 -14.26 -7.42
CA PRO A 359 12.35 -13.38 -6.38
C PRO A 359 11.38 -13.14 -5.22
N VAL A 360 10.13 -13.57 -5.40
CA VAL A 360 9.03 -13.47 -4.44
C VAL A 360 8.38 -14.84 -4.22
N PHE A 361 7.71 -15.01 -3.09
CA PHE A 361 7.00 -16.26 -2.81
C PHE A 361 5.83 -16.44 -3.76
N THR A 362 5.68 -17.66 -4.28
CA THR A 362 4.60 -18.00 -5.22
C THR A 362 3.26 -18.27 -4.54
N HIS A 363 3.28 -18.60 -3.25
CA HIS A 363 2.09 -18.87 -2.45
C HIS A 363 1.88 -17.81 -1.37
N LYS A 364 0.64 -17.36 -1.23
CA LYS A 364 0.27 -16.33 -0.26
C LYS A 364 0.62 -16.71 1.18
N HIS A 365 0.37 -17.94 1.59
CA HIS A 365 0.68 -18.40 2.95
C HIS A 365 2.19 -18.41 3.25
N HIS A 366 3.05 -18.58 2.25
CA HIS A 366 4.51 -18.41 2.41
C HIS A 366 4.87 -16.96 2.70
N THR A 367 4.20 -16.01 2.04
CA THR A 367 4.31 -14.57 2.36
C THR A 367 3.83 -14.29 3.79
N ASP A 368 2.74 -14.93 4.25
CA ASP A 368 2.21 -14.73 5.59
C ASP A 368 3.21 -15.22 6.67
N VAL A 369 3.83 -16.39 6.46
CA VAL A 369 4.91 -16.91 7.31
C VAL A 369 6.11 -15.96 7.32
N SER A 370 6.55 -15.54 6.15
CA SER A 370 7.65 -14.59 6.00
C SER A 370 7.38 -13.26 6.71
N TYR A 371 6.17 -12.74 6.58
CA TYR A 371 5.77 -11.51 7.24
C TYR A 371 5.90 -11.60 8.77
N LEU A 372 5.46 -12.70 9.37
CA LEU A 372 5.59 -12.90 10.82
C LEU A 372 7.04 -13.12 11.26
N ALA A 373 7.85 -13.82 10.47
CA ALA A 373 9.28 -13.96 10.73
C ALA A 373 10.00 -12.61 10.66
N CYS A 374 9.69 -11.79 9.66
CA CYS A 374 10.17 -10.41 9.55
C CYS A 374 9.71 -9.54 10.72
N ALA A 375 8.45 -9.64 11.13
CA ALA A 375 7.91 -8.89 12.26
C ALA A 375 8.67 -9.24 13.57
N ARG A 376 8.94 -10.53 13.80
CA ARG A 376 9.76 -10.98 14.92
C ARG A 376 11.17 -10.38 14.88
N ALA A 377 11.82 -10.43 13.73
CA ALA A 377 13.17 -9.90 13.56
C ALA A 377 13.23 -8.38 13.82
N LEU A 378 12.27 -7.63 13.32
CA LEU A 378 12.17 -6.18 13.54
C LEU A 378 11.93 -5.83 15.03
N LEU A 379 11.08 -6.60 15.73
CA LEU A 379 10.84 -6.41 17.17
C LEU A 379 12.04 -6.77 18.04
N ALA A 380 13.00 -7.53 17.52
CA ALA A 380 14.22 -7.94 18.26
C ALA A 380 15.32 -6.87 18.25
N VAL A 381 15.20 -5.80 17.47
CA VAL A 381 16.24 -4.77 17.28
C VAL A 381 15.73 -3.34 17.55
N PRO A 382 15.09 -3.07 18.71
CA PRO A 382 14.48 -1.78 19.02
C PRO A 382 15.49 -0.63 19.15
N ASP A 383 16.76 -0.94 19.34
CA ASP A 383 17.88 0.00 19.35
C ASP A 383 18.09 0.64 17.96
N ALA A 384 17.95 -0.12 16.91
CA ALA A 384 18.25 0.28 15.54
C ALA A 384 17.00 0.64 14.71
N ILE A 385 15.88 -0.06 14.94
CA ILE A 385 14.68 0.04 14.11
C ILE A 385 13.43 0.32 14.97
N PHE A 386 12.59 1.22 14.48
CA PHE A 386 11.20 1.37 14.92
C PHE A 386 10.28 0.69 13.89
N PRO A 387 9.65 -0.45 14.24
CA PRO A 387 8.80 -1.19 13.32
C PRO A 387 7.45 -0.51 13.07
N GLN A 388 7.01 -0.54 11.81
CA GLN A 388 5.70 -0.11 11.37
C GLN A 388 5.04 -1.28 10.63
N PHE A 389 4.03 -1.92 11.23
CA PHE A 389 3.43 -3.15 10.69
C PHE A 389 2.17 -2.85 9.89
N ALA A 390 2.27 -2.92 8.56
CA ALA A 390 1.15 -2.67 7.65
C ALA A 390 0.38 -3.96 7.32
N GLY A 391 -0.90 -3.99 7.65
CA GLY A 391 -1.74 -5.14 7.36
C GLY A 391 -3.17 -4.97 7.85
N HIS A 392 -4.08 -5.83 7.36
CA HIS A 392 -5.52 -5.76 7.64
C HIS A 392 -6.06 -7.07 8.21
N ASN A 393 -5.21 -8.11 8.36
CA ASN A 393 -5.61 -9.42 8.84
C ASN A 393 -5.54 -9.47 10.38
N ALA A 394 -6.66 -9.76 11.03
CA ALA A 394 -6.78 -9.76 12.48
C ALA A 394 -5.84 -10.76 13.17
N GLY A 395 -5.64 -11.97 12.60
CA GLY A 395 -4.71 -12.97 13.14
C GLY A 395 -3.26 -12.52 13.06
N THR A 396 -2.85 -11.90 11.95
CA THR A 396 -1.52 -11.30 11.80
C THR A 396 -1.30 -10.19 12.84
N ILE A 397 -2.29 -9.31 13.04
CA ILE A 397 -2.22 -8.25 14.05
C ILE A 397 -2.09 -8.85 15.45
N ALA A 398 -2.91 -9.85 15.80
CA ALA A 398 -2.86 -10.51 17.11
C ALA A 398 -1.49 -11.20 17.35
N ALA A 399 -0.93 -11.84 16.33
CA ALA A 399 0.40 -12.44 16.39
C ALA A 399 1.50 -11.39 16.63
N ILE A 400 1.43 -10.24 15.96
CA ILE A 400 2.36 -9.12 16.19
C ILE A 400 2.24 -8.62 17.63
N LEU A 401 1.02 -8.39 18.12
CA LEU A 401 0.79 -7.90 19.49
C LEU A 401 1.36 -8.89 20.54
N GLN A 402 1.22 -10.20 20.29
CA GLN A 402 1.78 -11.21 21.17
C GLN A 402 3.32 -11.18 21.17
N MET A 403 3.96 -11.08 20.01
CA MET A 403 5.42 -10.98 19.90
C MET A 403 5.95 -9.67 20.51
N ALA A 404 5.27 -8.55 20.27
CA ALA A 404 5.63 -7.26 20.82
C ALA A 404 5.51 -7.24 22.35
N ALA A 405 4.48 -7.87 22.94
CA ALA A 405 4.34 -7.99 24.38
C ALA A 405 5.50 -8.77 25.02
N LYS A 406 6.09 -9.75 24.33
CA LYS A 406 7.26 -10.51 24.82
C LYS A 406 8.55 -9.68 24.77
N THR A 407 8.71 -8.80 23.80
CA THR A 407 9.94 -8.01 23.62
C THR A 407 9.90 -6.65 24.31
N GLY A 408 8.71 -6.10 24.56
CA GLY A 408 8.53 -4.72 25.03
C GLY A 408 8.93 -3.66 23.96
N ALA A 409 9.23 -4.06 22.75
CA ALA A 409 9.66 -3.15 21.69
C ALA A 409 8.53 -2.19 21.28
N PRO A 410 8.81 -0.89 21.12
CA PRO A 410 7.84 0.06 20.61
C PRO A 410 7.62 -0.16 19.12
N PHE A 411 6.38 -0.03 18.67
CA PHE A 411 5.97 -0.17 17.27
C PHE A 411 4.69 0.63 16.98
N GLU A 412 4.32 0.73 15.73
CA GLU A 412 2.98 1.15 15.32
C GLU A 412 2.38 0.18 14.31
N LEU A 413 1.07 0.07 14.30
CA LEU A 413 0.32 -0.60 13.23
C LEU A 413 0.05 0.39 12.10
N GLN A 414 -0.06 -0.14 10.88
CA GLN A 414 -0.44 0.66 9.72
C GLN A 414 -1.56 -0.01 8.95
N ARG A 415 -2.44 0.79 8.36
CA ARG A 415 -3.47 0.35 7.42
C ARG A 415 -3.56 1.27 6.21
N LEU A 416 -4.10 0.77 5.14
CA LEU A 416 -4.46 1.60 4.00
C LEU A 416 -5.74 2.38 4.28
N HIS A 417 -5.84 3.59 3.76
CA HIS A 417 -7.10 4.33 3.74
C HIS A 417 -8.16 3.52 2.99
N GLY A 418 -9.37 3.47 3.53
CA GLY A 418 -10.48 2.69 2.97
C GLY A 418 -10.41 1.17 3.20
N MET A 419 -9.41 0.66 3.92
CA MET A 419 -9.27 -0.77 4.21
C MET A 419 -9.12 -1.05 5.71
N GLY A 420 -9.62 -2.21 6.15
CA GLY A 420 -9.41 -2.73 7.49
C GLY A 420 -10.15 -2.00 8.62
N GLU A 421 -11.03 -1.06 8.33
CA GLU A 421 -11.68 -0.21 9.34
C GLU A 421 -12.40 -1.00 10.43
N GLY A 422 -13.08 -2.08 10.07
CA GLY A 422 -13.79 -2.92 11.03
C GLY A 422 -12.85 -3.57 12.05
N VAL A 423 -11.74 -4.14 11.61
CA VAL A 423 -10.74 -4.76 12.50
C VAL A 423 -10.05 -3.70 13.35
N PHE A 424 -9.62 -2.61 12.73
CA PHE A 424 -8.93 -1.52 13.45
C PHE A 424 -9.82 -0.80 14.44
N ARG A 425 -11.15 -0.71 14.21
CA ARG A 425 -12.10 -0.23 15.20
C ARG A 425 -12.03 -1.03 16.50
N GLU A 426 -11.86 -2.35 16.41
CA GLU A 426 -11.74 -3.22 17.58
C GLU A 426 -10.34 -3.15 18.21
N VAL A 427 -9.30 -3.20 17.39
CA VAL A 427 -7.90 -3.14 17.83
C VAL A 427 -7.59 -1.83 18.57
N LEU A 428 -8.07 -0.71 18.08
CA LEU A 428 -7.84 0.64 18.64
C LEU A 428 -8.69 0.97 19.87
N LYS A 429 -9.54 0.06 20.33
CA LYS A 429 -10.12 0.14 21.69
C LYS A 429 -9.03 0.07 22.77
N ASN A 430 -7.88 -0.53 22.46
CA ASN A 430 -6.70 -0.45 23.30
C ASN A 430 -5.93 0.85 22.99
N PRO A 431 -5.91 1.82 23.93
CA PRO A 431 -5.30 3.15 23.70
C PRO A 431 -3.77 3.10 23.61
N LEU A 432 -3.12 1.99 23.97
CA LEU A 432 -1.69 1.81 23.87
C LEU A 432 -1.25 1.46 22.43
N ILE A 433 -2.19 1.07 21.57
CA ILE A 433 -1.90 0.72 20.18
C ILE A 433 -1.99 1.97 19.30
N ARG A 434 -0.89 2.32 18.67
CA ARG A 434 -0.82 3.41 17.68
C ARG A 434 -1.13 2.87 16.29
N CYS A 435 -1.86 3.66 15.50
CA CYS A 435 -2.13 3.35 14.10
C CYS A 435 -1.82 4.55 13.21
N ARG A 436 -1.13 4.27 12.11
CA ARG A 436 -0.92 5.24 11.03
C ARG A 436 -1.65 4.77 9.78
N VAL A 437 -2.41 5.67 9.16
CA VAL A 437 -3.15 5.41 7.93
C VAL A 437 -2.30 5.85 6.74
N TYR A 438 -1.98 4.92 5.84
CA TYR A 438 -1.39 5.24 4.55
C TYR A 438 -2.47 5.86 3.66
N ALA A 439 -2.28 7.11 3.28
CA ALA A 439 -3.32 7.96 2.72
C ALA A 439 -2.91 8.55 1.36
N PRO A 440 -3.33 7.94 0.25
CA PRO A 440 -3.10 8.52 -1.07
C PRO A 440 -3.81 9.87 -1.24
N VAL A 441 -3.09 10.81 -1.86
CA VAL A 441 -3.57 12.16 -2.16
C VAL A 441 -3.25 12.49 -3.62
N GLY A 442 -4.24 12.90 -4.39
CA GLY A 442 -4.02 13.31 -5.77
C GLY A 442 -5.26 13.20 -6.64
N ALA A 443 -5.14 13.67 -7.88
CA ALA A 443 -6.25 13.65 -8.82
C ALA A 443 -6.61 12.23 -9.26
N HIS A 444 -7.87 12.00 -9.59
CA HIS A 444 -8.38 10.68 -9.98
C HIS A 444 -7.63 10.05 -11.16
N ARG A 445 -7.11 10.86 -12.09
CA ARG A 445 -6.33 10.37 -13.24
C ARG A 445 -5.00 9.70 -12.84
N ASP A 446 -4.42 10.10 -11.71
CA ASP A 446 -3.13 9.58 -11.21
C ASP A 446 -3.34 8.36 -10.29
N LEU A 447 -4.60 8.01 -10.03
CA LEU A 447 -5.03 6.95 -9.13
C LEU A 447 -4.91 5.55 -9.76
N LEU A 448 -4.88 5.44 -11.09
CA LEU A 448 -5.05 4.17 -11.80
C LEU A 448 -4.05 3.10 -11.38
N ALA A 449 -2.76 3.41 -11.40
CA ALA A 449 -1.72 2.45 -11.02
C ALA A 449 -1.88 1.97 -9.58
N TYR A 450 -2.29 2.87 -8.69
CA TYR A 450 -2.58 2.55 -7.29
C TYR A 450 -3.81 1.63 -7.16
N LEU A 451 -4.91 1.96 -7.86
CA LEU A 451 -6.16 1.16 -7.82
C LEU A 451 -5.96 -0.24 -8.39
N VAL A 452 -5.29 -0.36 -9.54
CA VAL A 452 -5.03 -1.66 -10.17
C VAL A 452 -4.26 -2.58 -9.21
N ARG A 453 -3.22 -2.08 -8.55
CA ARG A 453 -2.50 -2.88 -7.54
C ARG A 453 -3.39 -3.28 -6.36
N ARG A 454 -4.27 -2.38 -5.89
CA ARG A 454 -5.22 -2.71 -4.80
C ARG A 454 -6.23 -3.75 -5.22
N LEU A 455 -6.71 -3.66 -6.44
CA LEU A 455 -7.68 -4.62 -6.99
C LEU A 455 -7.03 -6.00 -7.22
N LEU A 456 -5.82 -6.05 -7.76
CA LEU A 456 -5.05 -7.29 -7.94
C LEU A 456 -4.68 -7.89 -6.57
N GLU A 457 -4.22 -7.10 -5.63
CA GLU A 457 -3.94 -7.55 -4.25
C GLU A 457 -5.20 -8.10 -3.57
N ASN A 458 -6.34 -7.48 -3.76
CA ASN A 458 -7.61 -7.95 -3.24
C ASN A 458 -8.12 -9.20 -3.97
N GLY A 459 -7.86 -9.36 -5.25
CA GLY A 459 -8.26 -10.51 -6.05
C GLY A 459 -7.35 -11.74 -5.88
N ALA A 460 -6.04 -11.55 -5.91
CA ALA A 460 -5.06 -12.63 -5.76
C ALA A 460 -4.92 -13.13 -4.32
N ASN A 461 -5.08 -12.25 -3.38
CA ASN A 461 -5.08 -12.58 -1.98
C ASN A 461 -6.50 -12.91 -1.56
N SER A 462 -6.98 -14.15 -1.48
CA SER A 462 -8.21 -14.55 -0.76
C SER A 462 -8.51 -13.57 0.37
N SER A 463 -8.77 -12.34 -0.05
CA SER A 463 -8.58 -11.15 0.72
C SER A 463 -9.77 -10.98 1.64
N PHE A 464 -9.61 -10.06 2.50
CA PHE A 464 -10.56 -9.40 3.35
C PHE A 464 -12.03 -9.36 2.84
N VAL A 465 -12.25 -9.39 1.52
CA VAL A 465 -13.57 -9.42 0.88
C VAL A 465 -14.18 -10.84 0.87
N HIS A 466 -13.37 -11.85 0.56
CA HIS A 466 -13.84 -13.24 0.48
C HIS A 466 -13.73 -14.02 1.79
N GLN A 467 -12.82 -13.62 2.66
CA GLN A 467 -12.58 -14.28 3.94
C GLN A 467 -12.32 -13.27 5.07
N PRO A 468 -13.33 -12.50 5.50
CA PRO A 468 -13.17 -11.79 6.78
C PRO A 468 -12.88 -12.77 7.91
N VAL A 469 -12.87 -14.09 7.63
CA VAL A 469 -12.98 -15.15 8.60
C VAL A 469 -12.33 -16.47 8.25
N SER A 470 -11.35 -16.54 7.41
CA SER A 470 -10.66 -17.82 7.21
C SER A 470 -9.61 -18.08 8.29
N TYR A 471 -10.03 -18.14 9.56
CA TYR A 471 -9.22 -18.73 10.65
C TYR A 471 -9.36 -20.24 10.74
N THR A 472 -10.29 -20.86 10.03
CA THR A 472 -10.49 -22.30 10.03
C THR A 472 -9.39 -23.06 9.28
N HIS A 473 -8.44 -22.40 8.64
CA HIS A 473 -7.34 -23.02 7.89
C HIS A 473 -5.97 -22.87 8.57
N LEU A 474 -5.94 -22.49 9.84
CA LEU A 474 -4.74 -22.62 10.70
C LEU A 474 -4.79 -23.98 11.45
N ARG A 475 -5.14 -25.06 10.74
CA ARG A 475 -4.94 -26.43 11.21
C ARG A 475 -3.87 -27.11 10.38
#